data_bd638dc07546c560cc0218f790b64ae9
#
_entry.id   bd638dc07546c560cc0218f790b64ae9
#
_cell.length_a   1.000
_cell.length_b   1.000
_cell.length_c   1.000
_cell.angle_alpha   90.00
_cell.angle_beta   90.00
_cell.angle_gamma   90.00
#
_symmetry.space_group_name_H-M   'P 1'
#
loop_
_entity.id
_entity.type
_entity.pdbx_description
1 polymer ?
#
loop_
_entity_poly.entity_id
_entity_poly.type
_entity_poly.pdbx_seq_one_letter_code
_entity_poly.pdbx_strand_id
1 'polypeptide(L)'
;MSIELLNANKSFGGWHKQFQHSSTSVNGMMRFAVFLPPQIEHKSCPVLYWLSGLTCTDENFMQKSGAQRIAAELGIVIVAPDTSPRGEFVANDESFDLGQGASFYVNATQAPWNAHYQMYDYIV
;
A
#
# COMPACT_ATOMS: atom_id res chain seq x y z
N MET A 1 -13.01 -0.99 -12.01
CA MET A 1 -11.77 -0.42 -11.43
C MET A 1 -10.58 -0.94 -12.21
N SER A 2 -9.73 -0.07 -12.71
CA SER A 2 -8.52 -0.48 -13.40
C SER A 2 -7.32 -0.33 -12.49
N ILE A 3 -6.40 -1.29 -12.57
CA ILE A 3 -5.14 -1.28 -11.83
C ILE A 3 -4.03 -1.03 -12.83
N GLU A 4 -3.24 0.00 -12.59
CA GLU A 4 -2.15 0.40 -13.47
C GLU A 4 -0.81 0.03 -12.86
N LEU A 5 0.04 -0.67 -13.64
CA LEU A 5 1.41 -0.98 -13.24
C LEU A 5 2.28 0.26 -13.40
N LEU A 6 2.89 0.70 -12.30
CA LEU A 6 3.80 1.84 -12.32
C LEU A 6 5.25 1.42 -12.59
N ASN A 7 5.71 0.35 -11.96
CA ASN A 7 7.03 -0.20 -12.21
C ASN A 7 7.09 -1.68 -11.81
N ALA A 8 8.12 -2.37 -12.32
CA ALA A 8 8.36 -3.77 -12.01
C ALA A 8 9.87 -4.03 -12.04
N ASN A 9 10.40 -4.64 -10.99
CA ASN A 9 11.82 -4.95 -10.86
C ASN A 9 12.02 -6.38 -10.39
N LYS A 10 12.98 -7.06 -10.95
CA LYS A 10 13.37 -8.40 -10.48
C LYS A 10 13.91 -8.33 -9.06
N SER A 11 13.52 -9.27 -8.22
CA SER A 11 13.93 -9.34 -6.83
C SER A 11 13.88 -10.80 -6.37
N PHE A 12 15.03 -11.35 -6.00
CA PHE A 12 15.18 -12.73 -5.49
C PHE A 12 14.43 -13.78 -6.32
N GLY A 13 14.54 -13.67 -7.65
CA GLY A 13 13.88 -14.58 -8.59
C GLY A 13 12.40 -14.29 -8.84
N GLY A 14 11.81 -13.41 -8.06
CA GLY A 14 10.45 -12.94 -8.23
C GLY A 14 10.40 -11.51 -8.74
N TRP A 15 9.32 -10.82 -8.41
CA TRP A 15 9.10 -9.45 -8.88
C TRP A 15 8.63 -8.54 -7.76
N HIS A 16 9.25 -7.36 -7.67
CA HIS A 16 8.72 -6.23 -6.91
C HIS A 16 7.99 -5.31 -7.89
N LYS A 17 6.71 -5.12 -7.66
CA LYS A 17 5.87 -4.28 -8.51
C LYS A 17 5.17 -3.21 -7.69
N GLN A 18 4.97 -2.04 -8.30
CA GLN A 18 4.17 -0.97 -7.73
C GLN A 18 3.00 -0.68 -8.66
N PHE A 19 1.82 -0.58 -8.09
CA PHE A 19 0.57 -0.33 -8.80
C PHE A 19 -0.13 0.89 -8.25
N GLN A 20 -1.00 1.47 -9.07
CA GLN A 20 -1.98 2.45 -8.61
C GLN A 20 -3.36 2.09 -9.15
N HIS A 21 -4.37 2.55 -8.45
CA HIS A 21 -5.76 2.34 -8.86
C HIS A 21 -6.65 3.45 -8.31
N SER A 22 -7.79 3.65 -8.96
CA SER A 22 -8.82 4.53 -8.43
C SER A 22 -9.61 3.79 -7.35
N SER A 23 -9.71 4.38 -6.17
CA SER A 23 -10.43 3.79 -5.04
C SER A 23 -11.73 4.54 -4.80
N THR A 24 -12.83 3.79 -4.73
CA THR A 24 -14.12 4.38 -4.33
C THR A 24 -14.19 4.64 -2.84
N SER A 25 -13.46 3.88 -2.04
CA SER A 25 -13.46 4.03 -0.57
C SER A 25 -12.85 5.36 -0.14
N VAL A 26 -11.70 5.75 -0.73
CA VAL A 26 -11.05 7.01 -0.38
C VAL A 26 -11.30 8.12 -1.40
N ASN A 27 -12.06 7.81 -2.44
CA ASN A 27 -12.44 8.78 -3.48
C ASN A 27 -11.22 9.45 -4.12
N GLY A 28 -10.26 8.62 -4.56
CA GLY A 28 -9.04 9.09 -5.18
C GLY A 28 -8.12 7.96 -5.59
N MET A 29 -6.94 8.33 -6.11
CA MET A 29 -5.93 7.37 -6.53
C MET A 29 -5.13 6.86 -5.34
N MET A 30 -4.92 5.55 -5.29
CA MET A 30 -4.12 4.91 -4.24
C MET A 30 -3.04 4.04 -4.87
N ARG A 31 -1.93 3.91 -4.16
CA ARG A 31 -0.81 3.06 -4.57
C ARG A 31 -0.65 1.89 -3.62
N PHE A 32 -0.09 0.81 -4.13
CA PHE A 32 0.34 -0.30 -3.30
C PHE A 32 1.52 -1.01 -3.96
N ALA A 33 2.37 -1.60 -3.14
CA ALA A 33 3.51 -2.39 -3.58
C ALA A 33 3.23 -3.87 -3.37
N VAL A 34 3.73 -4.71 -4.28
CA VAL A 34 3.56 -6.16 -4.21
C VAL A 34 4.90 -6.83 -4.48
N PHE A 35 5.27 -7.77 -3.63
CA PHE A 35 6.31 -8.73 -3.96
C PHE A 35 5.67 -10.06 -4.35
N LEU A 36 6.01 -10.54 -5.56
CA LEU A 36 5.55 -11.81 -6.07
C LEU A 36 6.72 -12.79 -6.04
N PRO A 37 6.66 -13.86 -5.22
CA PRO A 37 7.74 -14.85 -5.18
C PRO A 37 7.77 -15.65 -6.47
N PRO A 38 8.91 -16.29 -6.82
CA PRO A 38 9.00 -17.05 -8.07
C PRO A 38 8.00 -18.20 -8.17
N GLN A 39 7.55 -18.75 -7.02
CA GLN A 39 6.58 -19.86 -6.99
C GLN A 39 5.20 -19.47 -7.51
N ILE A 40 4.87 -18.16 -7.60
CA ILE A 40 3.55 -17.71 -8.03
C ILE A 40 3.22 -18.16 -9.46
N GLU A 41 4.23 -18.42 -10.28
CA GLU A 41 4.05 -18.90 -11.65
C GLU A 41 3.52 -20.34 -11.71
N HIS A 42 3.69 -21.10 -10.64
CA HIS A 42 3.39 -22.53 -10.61
C HIS A 42 2.26 -22.91 -9.66
N LYS A 43 1.94 -22.08 -8.69
CA LYS A 43 0.95 -22.37 -7.67
C LYS A 43 0.41 -21.11 -7.02
N SER A 44 -0.72 -21.25 -6.34
CA SER A 44 -1.23 -20.19 -5.47
C SER A 44 -0.33 -20.05 -4.25
N CYS A 45 -0.11 -18.81 -3.83
CA CYS A 45 0.73 -18.50 -2.68
C CYS A 45 -0.08 -17.73 -1.63
N PRO A 46 0.20 -17.93 -0.34
CA PRO A 46 -0.42 -17.10 0.69
C PRO A 46 0.02 -15.65 0.54
N VAL A 47 -0.83 -14.75 0.99
CA VAL A 47 -0.60 -13.30 0.90
C VAL A 47 -0.47 -12.72 2.30
N LEU A 48 0.62 -11.99 2.52
CA LEU A 48 0.84 -11.21 3.74
C LEU A 48 0.61 -9.74 3.41
N TYR A 49 -0.34 -9.11 4.12
CA TYR A 49 -0.55 -7.66 4.04
C TYR A 49 0.26 -6.98 5.11
N TRP A 50 1.14 -6.06 4.70
CA TRP A 50 1.90 -5.25 5.63
C TRP A 50 1.36 -3.84 5.67
N LEU A 51 0.91 -3.40 6.83
CA LEU A 51 0.39 -2.06 7.04
C LEU A 51 1.46 -1.24 7.75
N SER A 52 2.14 -0.40 6.99
CA SER A 52 3.23 0.43 7.51
C SER A 52 2.73 1.49 8.48
N GLY A 53 3.63 2.00 9.29
CA GLY A 53 3.31 2.96 10.33
C GLY A 53 3.22 4.39 9.85
N LEU A 54 3.10 5.27 10.81
CA LEU A 54 2.94 6.72 10.64
C LEU A 54 4.05 7.28 9.74
N THR A 55 3.68 8.14 8.83
CA THR A 55 4.53 8.83 7.83
C THR A 55 5.10 7.96 6.72
N CYS A 56 4.88 6.65 6.76
CA CYS A 56 5.35 5.75 5.70
C CYS A 56 4.45 5.77 4.47
N THR A 57 4.98 5.22 3.38
CA THR A 57 4.24 4.96 2.15
C THR A 57 4.21 3.46 1.87
N ASP A 58 3.72 3.06 0.70
CA ASP A 58 3.76 1.68 0.23
C ASP A 58 5.19 1.17 -0.03
N GLU A 59 6.16 2.06 -0.12
CA GLU A 59 7.54 1.70 -0.49
C GLU A 59 8.47 1.47 0.72
N ASN A 60 8.20 2.05 1.88
CA ASN A 60 9.13 2.00 3.01
C ASN A 60 9.47 0.58 3.43
N PHE A 61 8.46 -0.26 3.64
CA PHE A 61 8.69 -1.65 4.04
C PHE A 61 9.48 -2.41 2.97
N MET A 62 9.08 -2.27 1.71
CA MET A 62 9.70 -3.00 0.61
C MET A 62 11.18 -2.63 0.44
N GLN A 63 11.54 -1.37 0.66
CA GLN A 63 12.92 -0.90 0.49
C GLN A 63 13.80 -1.22 1.68
N LYS A 64 13.25 -1.30 2.89
CA LYS A 64 14.04 -1.31 4.13
C LYS A 64 14.02 -2.62 4.89
N SER A 65 12.97 -3.43 4.76
CA SER A 65 12.79 -4.61 5.60
C SER A 65 13.69 -5.79 5.23
N GLY A 66 14.04 -5.91 3.95
CA GLY A 66 14.74 -7.11 3.46
C GLY A 66 13.89 -8.37 3.45
N ALA A 67 12.59 -8.25 3.58
CA ALA A 67 11.68 -9.39 3.71
C ALA A 67 11.55 -10.21 2.42
N GLN A 68 11.90 -9.65 1.27
CA GLN A 68 11.71 -10.30 -0.02
C GLN A 68 12.49 -11.61 -0.14
N ARG A 69 13.69 -11.68 0.43
CA ARG A 69 14.49 -12.92 0.38
C ARG A 69 13.77 -14.08 1.05
N ILE A 70 13.27 -13.86 2.26
CA ILE A 70 12.55 -14.89 3.02
C ILE A 70 11.19 -15.20 2.36
N ALA A 71 10.51 -14.18 1.87
CA ALA A 71 9.25 -14.36 1.15
C ALA A 71 9.45 -15.22 -0.10
N ALA A 72 10.57 -15.03 -0.83
CA ALA A 72 10.90 -15.85 -1.98
C ALA A 72 11.19 -17.30 -1.59
N GLU A 73 11.89 -17.52 -0.48
CA GLU A 73 12.15 -18.87 0.02
C GLU A 73 10.88 -19.59 0.44
N LEU A 74 9.97 -18.89 1.12
CA LEU A 74 8.74 -19.46 1.67
C LEU A 74 7.58 -19.49 0.67
N GLY A 75 7.69 -18.79 -0.45
CA GLY A 75 6.59 -18.70 -1.42
C GLY A 75 5.45 -17.82 -0.94
N ILE A 76 5.76 -16.65 -0.36
CA ILE A 76 4.76 -15.73 0.19
C ILE A 76 4.70 -14.46 -0.66
N VAL A 77 3.49 -14.08 -1.05
CA VAL A 77 3.22 -12.77 -1.67
C VAL A 77 3.14 -11.74 -0.54
N ILE A 78 3.80 -10.58 -0.73
CA ILE A 78 3.68 -9.47 0.22
C ILE A 78 2.95 -8.33 -0.49
N VAL A 79 1.93 -7.78 0.16
CA VAL A 79 1.21 -6.59 -0.31
C VAL A 79 1.34 -5.51 0.74
N ALA A 80 1.87 -4.35 0.33
CA ALA A 80 2.02 -3.19 1.20
C ALA A 80 1.23 -2.02 0.60
N PRO A 81 0.00 -1.75 1.08
CA PRO A 81 -0.74 -0.58 0.62
C PRO A 81 -0.16 0.71 1.18
N ASP A 82 -0.46 1.84 0.54
CA ASP A 82 -0.11 3.14 1.09
C ASP A 82 -0.87 3.39 2.39
N THR A 83 -0.31 4.24 3.22
CA THR A 83 -0.80 4.47 4.58
C THR A 83 -1.90 5.53 4.67
N SER A 84 -2.13 6.30 3.63
CA SER A 84 -3.17 7.33 3.64
C SER A 84 -3.55 7.76 2.23
N PRO A 85 -4.71 8.43 2.08
CA PRO A 85 -4.98 9.19 0.86
C PRO A 85 -3.95 10.29 0.70
N ARG A 86 -3.66 10.66 -0.55
CA ARG A 86 -2.68 11.70 -0.87
C ARG A 86 -3.16 12.47 -2.09
N GLY A 87 -2.66 13.67 -2.23
CA GLY A 87 -2.92 14.47 -3.40
C GLY A 87 -3.27 15.90 -3.06
N GLU A 88 -3.36 16.71 -4.11
CA GLU A 88 -3.57 18.14 -4.03
C GLU A 88 -4.91 18.52 -3.40
N PHE A 89 -5.94 17.69 -3.65
CA PHE A 89 -7.30 17.95 -3.15
C PHE A 89 -7.61 17.19 -1.86
N VAL A 90 -6.65 16.46 -1.31
CA VAL A 90 -6.82 15.73 -0.05
C VAL A 90 -6.39 16.62 1.10
N ALA A 91 -7.23 16.73 2.13
CA ALA A 91 -6.92 17.53 3.32
C ALA A 91 -5.60 17.11 3.94
N ASN A 92 -4.84 18.07 4.41
CA ASN A 92 -3.52 17.84 5.00
C ASN A 92 -3.29 18.80 6.17
N ASP A 93 -2.22 18.57 6.93
CA ASP A 93 -1.81 19.42 8.03
C ASP A 93 -0.29 19.43 8.10
N GLU A 94 0.28 20.43 8.74
CA GLU A 94 1.73 20.55 8.93
C GLU A 94 2.28 19.54 9.94
N SER A 95 1.42 19.07 10.85
CA SER A 95 1.80 18.10 11.86
C SER A 95 2.01 16.70 11.23
N PHE A 96 3.05 16.00 11.67
CA PHE A 96 3.34 14.67 11.13
C PHE A 96 2.29 13.63 11.52
N ASP A 97 1.52 13.89 12.55
CA ASP A 97 0.52 12.96 13.09
C ASP A 97 -0.92 13.31 12.70
N LEU A 98 -1.10 14.21 11.72
CA LEU A 98 -2.41 14.58 11.19
C LEU A 98 -2.28 14.85 9.69
N GLY A 99 -3.21 14.31 8.90
CA GLY A 99 -3.23 14.51 7.47
C GLY A 99 -2.52 13.41 6.69
N GLN A 100 -1.89 13.78 5.58
CA GLN A 100 -1.29 12.80 4.68
C GLN A 100 -0.14 12.06 5.36
N GLY A 101 -0.20 10.73 5.31
CA GLY A 101 0.72 9.84 6.01
C GLY A 101 0.28 9.48 7.43
N ALA A 102 -0.87 9.99 7.89
CA ALA A 102 -1.32 9.84 9.28
C ALA A 102 -2.80 9.43 9.38
N SER A 103 -3.21 8.43 8.61
CA SER A 103 -4.60 7.99 8.60
C SER A 103 -4.97 7.08 9.78
N PHE A 104 -3.97 6.41 10.37
CA PHE A 104 -4.15 5.39 11.41
C PHE A 104 -5.10 4.26 10.99
N TYR A 105 -5.34 4.10 9.68
CA TYR A 105 -6.23 3.09 9.10
C TYR A 105 -7.66 3.13 9.66
N VAL A 106 -8.13 4.34 9.98
CA VAL A 106 -9.49 4.55 10.48
C VAL A 106 -10.31 5.37 9.49
N ASN A 107 -11.62 5.37 9.70
CA ASN A 107 -12.54 6.22 8.94
C ASN A 107 -12.74 7.53 9.67
N ALA A 108 -12.48 8.64 9.00
CA ALA A 108 -12.73 9.96 9.56
C ALA A 108 -14.24 10.28 9.55
N THR A 109 -14.68 10.99 10.57
CA THR A 109 -16.10 11.34 10.74
C THR A 109 -16.39 12.83 10.57
N GLN A 110 -15.35 13.68 10.52
CA GLN A 110 -15.49 15.13 10.45
C GLN A 110 -14.90 15.70 9.19
N ALA A 111 -15.54 16.73 8.64
CA ALA A 111 -14.99 17.47 7.51
C ALA A 111 -13.77 18.31 7.96
N PRO A 112 -12.78 18.53 7.10
CA PRO A 112 -12.71 18.09 5.71
C PRO A 112 -12.17 16.67 5.52
N TRP A 113 -11.83 15.99 6.62
CA TRP A 113 -11.12 14.70 6.60
C TRP A 113 -11.97 13.58 6.03
N ASN A 114 -13.28 13.57 6.32
CA ASN A 114 -14.16 12.47 5.93
C ASN A 114 -14.36 12.30 4.42
N ALA A 115 -13.95 13.26 3.61
CA ALA A 115 -14.07 13.15 2.16
C ALA A 115 -13.13 12.06 1.57
N HIS A 116 -11.99 11.85 2.18
CA HIS A 116 -10.96 10.94 1.65
C HIS A 116 -10.43 9.95 2.68
N TYR A 117 -10.40 10.30 3.96
CA TYR A 117 -9.78 9.47 5.00
C TYR A 117 -10.75 8.38 5.47
N GLN A 118 -11.01 7.43 4.58
CA GLN A 118 -11.83 6.25 4.84
C GLN A 118 -10.94 5.00 4.74
N MET A 119 -9.85 5.00 5.50
CA MET A 119 -8.79 4.01 5.33
C MET A 119 -9.15 2.66 5.91
N TYR A 120 -10.02 2.60 6.91
CA TYR A 120 -10.50 1.30 7.37
C TYR A 120 -11.25 0.58 6.24
N ASP A 121 -12.16 1.28 5.57
CA ASP A 121 -12.92 0.72 4.45
C ASP A 121 -12.01 0.37 3.28
N TYR A 122 -10.95 1.15 3.07
CA TYR A 122 -10.01 0.88 1.99
C TYR A 122 -9.27 -0.44 2.20
N ILE A 123 -8.78 -0.66 3.43
CA ILE A 123 -7.98 -1.87 3.74
C ILE A 123 -8.86 -3.11 3.82
N VAL A 124 -10.03 -3.00 4.42
CA VAL A 124 -10.94 -4.11 4.63
C VAL A 124 -11.86 -4.33 3.42
#